data_75b9e9c58f77d68668d4f616294107f3
#
_entry.id   75b9e9c58f77d68668d4f616294107f3
#
_cell.length_a   1.000
_cell.length_b   1.000
_cell.length_c   1.000
_cell.angle_alpha   90.00
_cell.angle_beta   90.00
_cell.angle_gamma   90.00
#
_symmetry.space_group_name_H-M   'P 1'
#
loop_
_entity.id
_entity.type
_entity.pdbx_description
1 polymer ?
#
loop_
_entity_poly.entity_id
_entity_poly.type
_entity_poly.pdbx_seq_one_letter_code
_entity_poly.pdbx_strand_id
1 'polypeptide(L)'
;MYKRQEQLGLDRLNFHPGSHLQKIAPEESLDRIAESINMALDRTHGVTAVIENTAGQGSNLGFRFEHLAYLIERVEDKSRVGVCIDTCHAFAAGYDLRTREACDATFAELERVVGFGYLKGMHLNDAMKILGSRVDRHTPLGEGMIGMECFRYIASDKRFDGIPLILETPDEARWSEEIAKLKAFAEEA
;
A
#
# COMPACT_ATOMS: atom_id res chain seq x y z
N MET A 1 -15.52 11.32 -3.24
CA MET A 1 -14.08 11.63 -3.14
C MET A 1 -13.46 11.95 -4.50
N TYR A 2 -13.47 11.07 -5.51
CA TYR A 2 -12.84 11.26 -6.83
C TYR A 2 -13.10 12.62 -7.50
N LYS A 3 -14.38 13.11 -7.49
CA LYS A 3 -14.72 14.44 -8.03
C LYS A 3 -14.00 15.60 -7.36
N ARG A 4 -13.64 15.45 -6.08
CA ARG A 4 -12.87 16.49 -5.36
C ARG A 4 -11.41 16.49 -5.79
N GLN A 5 -10.79 15.30 -5.98
CA GLN A 5 -9.44 15.20 -6.51
C GLN A 5 -9.36 15.79 -7.92
N GLU A 6 -10.33 15.45 -8.78
CA GLU A 6 -10.43 16.03 -10.12
C GLU A 6 -10.48 17.57 -10.07
N GLN A 7 -11.35 18.14 -9.21
CA GLN A 7 -11.45 19.60 -9.03
C GLN A 7 -10.17 20.24 -8.49
N LEU A 8 -9.41 19.53 -7.66
CA LEU A 8 -8.13 19.98 -7.12
C LEU A 8 -6.94 19.74 -8.04
N GLY A 9 -7.16 19.11 -9.20
CA GLY A 9 -6.08 18.76 -10.13
C GLY A 9 -5.16 17.64 -9.62
N LEU A 10 -5.63 16.81 -8.68
CA LEU A 10 -4.90 15.66 -8.17
C LEU A 10 -5.14 14.45 -9.08
N ASP A 11 -4.09 13.70 -9.38
CA ASP A 11 -4.12 12.56 -10.31
C ASP A 11 -4.35 11.21 -9.64
N ARG A 12 -4.34 11.15 -8.30
CA ARG A 12 -4.46 9.89 -7.52
C ARG A 12 -5.39 10.06 -6.33
N LEU A 13 -6.09 8.97 -6.01
CA LEU A 13 -6.83 8.83 -4.76
C LEU A 13 -6.49 7.49 -4.13
N ASN A 14 -5.77 7.52 -3.01
CA ASN A 14 -5.46 6.35 -2.21
C ASN A 14 -6.60 6.03 -1.23
N PHE A 15 -6.92 4.75 -1.03
CA PHE A 15 -7.97 4.31 -0.11
C PHE A 15 -7.86 2.83 0.23
N HIS A 16 -8.29 2.45 1.43
CA HIS A 16 -8.51 1.06 1.79
C HIS A 16 -9.73 0.51 1.02
N PRO A 17 -9.65 -0.71 0.46
CA PRO A 17 -10.72 -1.23 -0.41
C PRO A 17 -12.04 -1.46 0.32
N GLY A 18 -12.01 -1.86 1.58
CA GLY A 18 -13.22 -2.08 2.36
C GLY A 18 -13.20 -3.40 3.14
N SER A 19 -14.40 -3.86 3.52
CA SER A 19 -14.58 -4.96 4.45
C SER A 19 -15.85 -5.76 4.12
N HIS A 20 -15.82 -7.08 4.31
CA HIS A 20 -16.99 -7.94 4.14
C HIS A 20 -17.92 -7.94 5.36
N LEU A 21 -17.52 -7.28 6.47
CA LEU A 21 -18.31 -7.10 7.72
C LEU A 21 -18.85 -8.41 8.32
N GLN A 22 -18.35 -9.58 7.89
CA GLN A 22 -18.87 -10.92 8.23
C GLN A 22 -20.34 -11.13 7.81
N LYS A 23 -20.83 -10.34 6.85
CA LYS A 23 -22.21 -10.38 6.36
C LYS A 23 -22.35 -11.06 5.00
N ILE A 24 -21.30 -11.03 4.20
CA ILE A 24 -21.22 -11.64 2.87
C ILE A 24 -19.88 -12.36 2.72
N ALA A 25 -19.74 -13.19 1.69
CA ALA A 25 -18.48 -13.85 1.37
C ALA A 25 -17.39 -12.81 0.98
N PRO A 26 -16.11 -13.05 1.30
CA PRO A 26 -15.02 -12.15 0.89
C PRO A 26 -15.00 -11.87 -0.60
N GLU A 27 -15.21 -12.88 -1.44
CA GLU A 27 -15.22 -12.77 -2.89
C GLU A 27 -16.36 -11.87 -3.37
N GLU A 28 -17.58 -12.05 -2.85
CA GLU A 28 -18.72 -11.18 -3.16
C GLU A 28 -18.45 -9.72 -2.75
N SER A 29 -17.75 -9.53 -1.63
CA SER A 29 -17.36 -8.18 -1.20
C SER A 29 -16.34 -7.56 -2.15
N LEU A 30 -15.36 -8.33 -2.63
CA LEU A 30 -14.38 -7.86 -3.62
C LEU A 30 -15.06 -7.48 -4.94
N ASP A 31 -16.06 -8.25 -5.41
CA ASP A 31 -16.85 -7.90 -6.59
C ASP A 31 -17.55 -6.56 -6.42
N ARG A 32 -18.22 -6.34 -5.29
CA ARG A 32 -18.90 -5.06 -4.98
C ARG A 32 -17.93 -3.88 -4.88
N ILE A 33 -16.72 -4.11 -4.38
CA ILE A 33 -15.66 -3.10 -4.35
C ILE A 33 -15.24 -2.73 -5.77
N ALA A 34 -14.99 -3.71 -6.63
CA ALA A 34 -14.62 -3.48 -8.03
C ALA A 34 -15.72 -2.74 -8.80
N GLU A 35 -17.00 -3.11 -8.63
CA GLU A 35 -18.14 -2.39 -9.18
C GLU A 35 -18.17 -0.93 -8.72
N SER A 36 -17.93 -0.68 -7.43
CA SER A 36 -17.90 0.68 -6.88
C SER A 36 -16.77 1.52 -7.46
N ILE A 37 -15.60 0.92 -7.71
CA ILE A 37 -14.47 1.57 -8.37
C ILE A 37 -14.86 1.91 -9.81
N ASN A 38 -15.40 0.97 -10.60
CA ASN A 38 -15.84 1.19 -11.98
C ASN A 38 -16.87 2.33 -12.05
N MET A 39 -17.90 2.30 -11.20
CA MET A 39 -18.89 3.38 -11.10
C MET A 39 -18.27 4.76 -10.79
N ALA A 40 -17.20 4.81 -10.00
CA ALA A 40 -16.52 6.06 -9.68
C ALA A 40 -15.66 6.54 -10.86
N LEU A 41 -14.96 5.63 -11.53
CA LEU A 41 -14.13 5.94 -12.70
C LEU A 41 -14.96 6.39 -13.89
N ASP A 42 -16.13 5.79 -14.14
CA ASP A 42 -17.07 6.20 -15.20
C ASP A 42 -17.58 7.65 -15.04
N ARG A 43 -17.62 8.16 -13.82
CA ARG A 43 -18.18 9.47 -13.48
C ARG A 43 -17.12 10.55 -13.27
N THR A 44 -15.85 10.23 -13.50
CA THR A 44 -14.70 11.13 -13.25
C THR A 44 -13.64 10.93 -14.30
N HIS A 45 -12.73 11.90 -14.43
CA HIS A 45 -11.61 11.86 -15.36
C HIS A 45 -10.30 12.21 -14.67
N GLY A 46 -9.19 11.67 -15.18
CA GLY A 46 -7.83 12.06 -14.76
C GLY A 46 -7.39 11.58 -13.37
N VAL A 47 -8.26 10.94 -12.58
CA VAL A 47 -7.91 10.43 -11.25
C VAL A 47 -7.77 8.92 -11.28
N THR A 48 -6.64 8.42 -10.81
CA THR A 48 -6.34 6.99 -10.64
C THR A 48 -6.84 6.50 -9.28
N ALA A 49 -7.58 5.40 -9.28
CA ALA A 49 -7.95 4.65 -8.07
C ALA A 49 -6.73 3.87 -7.57
N VAL A 50 -6.16 4.28 -6.45
CA VAL A 50 -5.01 3.62 -5.84
C VAL A 50 -5.48 2.82 -4.63
N ILE A 51 -5.50 1.50 -4.76
CA ILE A 51 -6.01 0.57 -3.75
C ILE A 51 -4.88 0.24 -2.79
N GLU A 52 -5.05 0.60 -1.53
CA GLU A 52 -4.06 0.31 -0.50
C GLU A 52 -4.23 -1.10 0.06
N ASN A 53 -3.11 -1.82 0.27
CA ASN A 53 -3.16 -3.04 1.05
C ASN A 53 -3.52 -2.71 2.52
N THR A 54 -4.14 -3.65 3.21
CA THR A 54 -4.53 -3.52 4.62
C THR A 54 -3.82 -4.54 5.50
N ALA A 55 -3.81 -4.30 6.79
CA ALA A 55 -3.31 -5.27 7.77
C ALA A 55 -4.19 -6.54 7.90
N GLY A 56 -5.41 -6.52 7.34
CA GLY A 56 -6.39 -7.59 7.50
C GLY A 56 -7.04 -7.62 8.89
N GLN A 57 -7.05 -6.51 9.60
CA GLN A 57 -7.69 -6.37 10.89
C GLN A 57 -9.21 -6.59 10.77
N GLY A 58 -9.77 -7.42 11.65
CA GLY A 58 -11.19 -7.73 11.63
C GLY A 58 -11.63 -8.44 10.35
N SER A 59 -12.43 -7.78 9.54
CA SER A 59 -12.95 -8.28 8.25
C SER A 59 -12.48 -7.45 7.05
N ASN A 60 -11.43 -6.66 7.21
CA ASN A 60 -10.87 -5.84 6.14
C ASN A 60 -10.28 -6.70 5.03
N LEU A 61 -10.57 -6.32 3.79
CA LEU A 61 -10.03 -6.93 2.57
C LEU A 61 -8.82 -6.12 2.06
N GLY A 62 -8.07 -6.70 1.10
CA GLY A 62 -6.87 -6.06 0.57
C GLY A 62 -5.59 -6.47 1.30
N PHE A 63 -5.65 -7.31 2.34
CA PHE A 63 -4.47 -7.75 3.08
C PHE A 63 -3.63 -8.82 2.36
N ARG A 64 -4.15 -9.42 1.30
CA ARG A 64 -3.43 -10.34 0.41
C ARG A 64 -3.18 -9.66 -0.92
N PHE A 65 -2.02 -9.90 -1.50
CA PHE A 65 -1.72 -9.40 -2.85
C PHE A 65 -2.72 -9.95 -3.89
N GLU A 66 -3.24 -11.17 -3.69
CA GLU A 66 -4.30 -11.74 -4.54
C GLU A 66 -5.61 -10.93 -4.48
N HIS A 67 -5.93 -10.29 -3.35
CA HIS A 67 -7.10 -9.41 -3.29
C HIS A 67 -6.90 -8.16 -4.16
N LEU A 68 -5.68 -7.60 -4.17
CA LEU A 68 -5.35 -6.44 -5.00
C LEU A 68 -5.39 -6.81 -6.49
N ALA A 69 -4.77 -7.95 -6.85
CA ALA A 69 -4.79 -8.46 -8.21
C ALA A 69 -6.23 -8.75 -8.69
N TYR A 70 -7.05 -9.34 -7.83
CA TYR A 70 -8.46 -9.60 -8.10
C TYR A 70 -9.25 -8.31 -8.40
N LEU A 71 -9.05 -7.26 -7.60
CA LEU A 71 -9.68 -5.97 -7.83
C LEU A 71 -9.20 -5.34 -9.13
N ILE A 72 -7.89 -5.33 -9.38
CA ILE A 72 -7.32 -4.81 -10.64
C ILE A 72 -7.93 -5.55 -11.84
N GLU A 73 -8.05 -6.88 -11.78
CA GLU A 73 -8.61 -7.68 -12.88
C GLU A 73 -10.04 -7.27 -13.24
N ARG A 74 -10.84 -6.86 -12.27
CA ARG A 74 -12.25 -6.48 -12.42
C ARG A 74 -12.50 -5.01 -12.70
N VAL A 75 -11.51 -4.16 -12.47
CA VAL A 75 -11.60 -2.75 -12.86
C VAL A 75 -11.48 -2.67 -14.38
N GLU A 76 -12.44 -2.00 -15.05
CA GLU A 76 -12.52 -1.93 -16.51
C GLU A 76 -11.40 -1.06 -17.10
N ASP A 77 -11.22 0.14 -16.57
CA ASP A 77 -10.17 1.07 -17.00
C ASP A 77 -8.84 0.77 -16.29
N LYS A 78 -8.03 -0.11 -16.88
CA LYS A 78 -6.71 -0.51 -16.36
C LYS A 78 -5.71 0.64 -16.29
N SER A 79 -5.91 1.71 -17.04
CA SER A 79 -5.02 2.88 -17.03
C SER A 79 -5.23 3.76 -15.80
N ARG A 80 -6.39 3.59 -15.13
CA ARG A 80 -6.78 4.39 -13.97
C ARG A 80 -6.95 3.58 -12.69
N VAL A 81 -6.26 2.46 -12.57
CA VAL A 81 -6.18 1.66 -11.35
C VAL A 81 -4.73 1.38 -11.00
N GLY A 82 -4.44 1.32 -9.72
CA GLY A 82 -3.13 0.95 -9.19
C GLY A 82 -3.23 0.57 -7.73
N VAL A 83 -2.08 0.31 -7.11
CA VAL A 83 -1.97 -0.07 -5.71
C VAL A 83 -1.01 0.84 -4.95
N CYS A 84 -1.25 1.01 -3.68
CA CYS A 84 -0.33 1.52 -2.68
C CYS A 84 0.05 0.39 -1.73
N ILE A 85 1.33 0.25 -1.43
CA ILE A 85 1.80 -0.72 -0.43
C ILE A 85 2.22 0.02 0.83
N ASP A 86 1.47 -0.20 1.90
CA ASP A 86 1.87 0.17 3.26
C ASP A 86 2.71 -0.95 3.87
N THR A 87 3.91 -0.61 4.36
CA THR A 87 4.86 -1.58 4.90
C THR A 87 4.39 -2.18 6.24
N CYS A 88 3.76 -1.38 7.10
CA CYS A 88 3.17 -1.87 8.36
C CYS A 88 2.03 -2.85 8.07
N HIS A 89 1.14 -2.51 7.13
CA HIS A 89 0.03 -3.37 6.74
C HIS A 89 0.51 -4.68 6.11
N ALA A 90 1.50 -4.62 5.21
CA ALA A 90 2.08 -5.82 4.60
C ALA A 90 2.68 -6.75 5.67
N PHE A 91 3.46 -6.19 6.60
CA PHE A 91 4.05 -6.93 7.70
C PHE A 91 2.99 -7.54 8.62
N ALA A 92 1.99 -6.76 9.01
CA ALA A 92 0.87 -7.24 9.82
C ALA A 92 0.04 -8.32 9.12
N ALA A 93 -0.03 -8.29 7.77
CA ALA A 93 -0.69 -9.31 6.97
C ALA A 93 0.13 -10.60 6.81
N GLY A 94 1.44 -10.58 7.12
CA GLY A 94 2.31 -11.75 7.09
C GLY A 94 3.42 -11.71 6.05
N TYR A 95 3.59 -10.62 5.32
CA TYR A 95 4.70 -10.40 4.40
C TYR A 95 5.93 -9.90 5.17
N ASP A 96 6.96 -10.72 5.25
CA ASP A 96 8.16 -10.39 6.04
C ASP A 96 9.00 -9.33 5.32
N LEU A 97 9.43 -8.30 6.08
CA LEU A 97 10.21 -7.17 5.60
C LEU A 97 11.45 -6.89 6.47
N ARG A 98 11.80 -7.80 7.39
CA ARG A 98 12.82 -7.55 8.42
C ARG A 98 14.26 -7.62 7.91
N THR A 99 14.50 -8.34 6.83
CA THR A 99 15.83 -8.49 6.23
C THR A 99 15.78 -8.22 4.74
N ARG A 100 16.95 -8.00 4.13
CA ARG A 100 17.06 -7.81 2.68
C ARG A 100 16.45 -8.98 1.91
N GLU A 101 16.76 -10.22 2.30
CA GLU A 101 16.25 -11.43 1.65
C GLU A 101 14.74 -11.55 1.80
N ALA A 102 14.19 -11.16 2.95
CA ALA A 102 12.75 -11.14 3.18
C ALA A 102 12.06 -10.06 2.32
N CYS A 103 12.66 -8.87 2.20
CA CYS A 103 12.20 -7.84 1.28
C CYS A 103 12.21 -8.31 -0.17
N ASP A 104 13.34 -8.95 -0.62
CA ASP A 104 13.45 -9.52 -1.96
C ASP A 104 12.32 -10.52 -2.25
N ALA A 105 12.05 -11.43 -1.31
CA ALA A 105 10.98 -12.42 -1.43
C ALA A 105 9.59 -11.78 -1.49
N THR A 106 9.31 -10.85 -0.59
CA THR A 106 8.01 -10.15 -0.52
C THR A 106 7.77 -9.32 -1.78
N PHE A 107 8.75 -8.55 -2.25
CA PHE A 107 8.58 -7.74 -3.45
C PHE A 107 8.60 -8.56 -4.74
N ALA A 108 9.30 -9.71 -4.77
CA ALA A 108 9.16 -10.68 -5.87
C ALA A 108 7.75 -11.28 -5.94
N GLU A 109 7.13 -11.55 -4.80
CA GLU A 109 5.73 -11.99 -4.74
C GLU A 109 4.77 -10.89 -5.20
N LEU A 110 4.98 -9.64 -4.79
CA LEU A 110 4.20 -8.50 -5.26
C LEU A 110 4.26 -8.37 -6.78
N GLU A 111 5.47 -8.46 -7.37
CA GLU A 111 5.64 -8.42 -8.83
C GLU A 111 4.91 -9.58 -9.52
N ARG A 112 5.04 -10.79 -9.01
CA ARG A 112 4.41 -11.99 -9.58
C ARG A 112 2.88 -11.93 -9.54
N VAL A 113 2.29 -11.39 -8.46
CA VAL A 113 0.84 -11.41 -8.22
C VAL A 113 0.15 -10.17 -8.75
N VAL A 114 0.74 -9.00 -8.56
CA VAL A 114 0.15 -7.70 -8.88
C VAL A 114 0.86 -7.02 -10.05
N GLY A 115 2.18 -7.05 -10.06
CA GLY A 115 3.03 -6.35 -11.03
C GLY A 115 3.38 -4.92 -10.61
N PHE A 116 4.68 -4.56 -10.69
CA PHE A 116 5.14 -3.20 -10.36
C PHE A 116 4.56 -2.11 -11.26
N GLY A 117 4.08 -2.45 -12.45
CA GLY A 117 3.36 -1.49 -13.32
C GLY A 117 2.12 -0.87 -12.67
N TYR A 118 1.51 -1.58 -11.71
CA TYR A 118 0.36 -1.09 -10.95
C TYR A 118 0.75 -0.39 -9.64
N LEU A 119 2.01 -0.43 -9.21
CA LEU A 119 2.45 0.25 -7.99
C LEU A 119 2.48 1.77 -8.24
N LYS A 120 1.66 2.53 -7.49
CA LYS A 120 1.47 3.98 -7.68
C LYS A 120 1.90 4.81 -6.47
N GLY A 121 2.29 4.17 -5.39
CA GLY A 121 2.81 4.79 -4.19
C GLY A 121 3.09 3.76 -3.10
N MET A 122 3.78 4.19 -2.06
CA MET A 122 3.97 3.40 -0.84
C MET A 122 3.79 4.27 0.40
N HIS A 123 3.23 3.68 1.45
CA HIS A 123 3.32 4.23 2.79
C HIS A 123 4.45 3.52 3.54
N LEU A 124 5.38 4.31 4.07
CA LEU A 124 6.53 3.81 4.79
C LEU A 124 6.29 3.97 6.29
N ASN A 125 5.85 2.92 6.94
CA ASN A 125 5.52 2.87 8.35
C ASN A 125 6.13 1.63 8.97
N ASP A 126 6.79 1.77 10.13
CA ASP A 126 7.19 0.60 10.91
C ASP A 126 6.00 0.04 11.69
N ALA A 127 6.05 -1.21 12.08
CA ALA A 127 4.97 -1.92 12.73
C ALA A 127 5.21 -2.10 14.23
N MET A 128 4.27 -1.65 15.05
CA MET A 128 4.35 -1.87 16.51
C MET A 128 4.15 -3.34 16.90
N LYS A 129 3.49 -4.13 16.05
CA LYS A 129 3.10 -5.52 16.32
C LYS A 129 3.90 -6.50 15.47
N ILE A 130 3.94 -7.75 15.93
CA ILE A 130 4.70 -8.83 15.28
C ILE A 130 4.14 -9.18 13.89
N LEU A 131 4.97 -9.83 13.09
CA LEU A 131 4.61 -10.37 11.78
C LEU A 131 3.33 -11.22 11.85
N GLY A 132 2.41 -10.97 10.93
CA GLY A 132 1.16 -11.70 10.82
C GLY A 132 0.12 -11.41 11.91
N SER A 133 0.33 -10.36 12.72
CA SER A 133 -0.55 -9.98 13.84
C SER A 133 -1.96 -9.57 13.43
N ARG A 134 -2.13 -9.14 12.18
CA ARG A 134 -3.34 -8.49 11.67
C ARG A 134 -3.79 -7.28 12.50
N VAL A 135 -2.84 -6.55 13.04
CA VAL A 135 -3.09 -5.33 13.82
C VAL A 135 -2.42 -4.16 13.16
N ASP A 136 -3.23 -3.21 12.74
CA ASP A 136 -2.78 -1.95 12.16
C ASP A 136 -2.37 -0.99 13.30
N ARG A 137 -1.07 -0.84 13.50
CA ARG A 137 -0.48 0.10 14.46
C ARG A 137 0.89 0.52 13.98
N HIS A 138 0.97 1.73 13.46
CA HIS A 138 2.21 2.37 13.03
C HIS A 138 3.11 2.77 14.20
N THR A 139 4.41 2.83 13.94
CA THR A 139 5.43 3.38 14.84
C THR A 139 6.51 4.07 14.00
N PRO A 140 7.34 4.96 14.56
CA PRO A 140 8.43 5.60 13.82
C PRO A 140 9.38 4.60 13.16
N LEU A 141 9.98 5.01 12.04
CA LEU A 141 10.87 4.15 11.25
C LEU A 141 12.04 3.62 12.07
N GLY A 142 12.22 2.31 12.08
CA GLY A 142 13.28 1.59 12.78
C GLY A 142 13.02 1.36 14.26
N GLU A 143 11.87 1.76 14.80
CA GLU A 143 11.50 1.56 16.21
C GLU A 143 10.48 0.44 16.41
N GLY A 144 10.05 -0.17 15.32
CA GLY A 144 9.07 -1.26 15.33
C GLY A 144 9.70 -2.63 15.07
N MET A 145 8.82 -3.56 14.68
CA MET A 145 9.17 -4.95 14.45
C MET A 145 9.68 -5.23 13.02
N ILE A 146 9.56 -4.27 12.11
CA ILE A 146 10.14 -4.35 10.76
C ILE A 146 11.62 -3.98 10.82
N GLY A 147 11.93 -2.84 11.45
CA GLY A 147 13.30 -2.32 11.57
C GLY A 147 13.75 -1.51 10.35
N MET A 148 14.90 -0.84 10.48
CA MET A 148 15.38 0.15 9.52
C MET A 148 15.82 -0.46 8.17
N GLU A 149 16.17 -1.74 8.11
CA GLU A 149 16.68 -2.39 6.89
C GLU A 149 15.67 -2.37 5.74
N CYS A 150 14.38 -2.55 6.03
CA CYS A 150 13.30 -2.43 5.04
C CYS A 150 13.31 -1.05 4.36
N PHE A 151 13.41 0.01 5.16
CA PHE A 151 13.33 1.38 4.66
C PHE A 151 14.59 1.76 3.88
N ARG A 152 15.76 1.27 4.29
CA ARG A 152 16.99 1.38 3.50
C ARG A 152 16.84 0.64 2.16
N TYR A 153 16.33 -0.59 2.19
CA TYR A 153 16.09 -1.39 0.99
C TYR A 153 15.18 -0.65 0.01
N ILE A 154 14.02 -0.16 0.46
CA ILE A 154 13.07 0.54 -0.42
C ILE A 154 13.68 1.84 -0.97
N ALA A 155 14.34 2.63 -0.14
CA ALA A 155 14.89 3.92 -0.55
C ALA A 155 16.05 3.78 -1.56
N SER A 156 16.76 2.64 -1.56
CA SER A 156 17.90 2.38 -2.46
C SER A 156 17.56 1.55 -3.69
N ASP A 157 16.33 1.05 -3.84
CA ASP A 157 15.94 0.17 -4.94
C ASP A 157 15.23 0.95 -6.06
N LYS A 158 15.85 0.97 -7.25
CA LYS A 158 15.35 1.68 -8.44
C LYS A 158 13.94 1.27 -8.90
N ARG A 159 13.43 0.11 -8.46
CA ARG A 159 12.04 -0.30 -8.76
C ARG A 159 11.01 0.65 -8.15
N PHE A 160 11.39 1.39 -7.11
CA PHE A 160 10.52 2.36 -6.42
C PHE A 160 10.77 3.81 -6.83
N ASP A 161 11.65 4.05 -7.81
CA ASP A 161 11.91 5.40 -8.31
C ASP A 161 10.65 6.00 -8.97
N GLY A 162 10.43 7.29 -8.73
CA GLY A 162 9.37 8.05 -9.38
C GLY A 162 7.96 7.83 -8.84
N ILE A 163 7.79 7.02 -7.78
CA ILE A 163 6.53 6.90 -7.05
C ILE A 163 6.58 7.66 -5.72
N PRO A 164 5.44 8.19 -5.21
CA PRO A 164 5.39 8.78 -3.88
C PRO A 164 5.71 7.76 -2.79
N LEU A 165 6.64 8.12 -1.89
CA LEU A 165 6.90 7.43 -0.63
C LEU A 165 6.43 8.34 0.50
N ILE A 166 5.42 7.92 1.25
CA ILE A 166 4.69 8.77 2.22
C ILE A 166 4.84 8.19 3.61
N LEU A 167 5.10 9.05 4.59
CA LEU A 167 5.09 8.68 6.01
C LEU A 167 3.70 8.91 6.61
N GLU A 168 3.23 7.96 7.39
CA GLU A 168 2.07 8.07 8.26
C GLU A 168 2.44 7.67 9.70
N THR A 169 3.70 7.83 10.04
CA THR A 169 4.21 7.58 11.38
C THR A 169 3.59 8.53 12.40
N PRO A 170 3.33 8.08 13.65
CA PRO A 170 2.46 8.80 14.60
C PRO A 170 3.07 10.07 15.18
N ASP A 171 4.39 10.31 15.02
CA ASP A 171 5.09 11.47 15.57
C ASP A 171 5.50 12.44 14.47
N GLU A 172 4.64 13.42 14.19
CA GLU A 172 4.87 14.45 13.16
C GLU A 172 6.14 15.26 13.38
N ALA A 173 6.57 15.45 14.62
CA ALA A 173 7.79 16.19 14.94
C ALA A 173 9.05 15.48 14.40
N ARG A 174 8.98 14.19 14.14
CA ARG A 174 10.09 13.37 13.64
C ARG A 174 10.11 13.21 12.11
N TRP A 175 9.06 13.58 11.41
CA TRP A 175 8.96 13.37 9.96
C TRP A 175 10.13 13.98 9.19
N SER A 176 10.60 15.16 9.58
CA SER A 176 11.76 15.77 8.92
C SER A 176 13.04 14.94 9.07
N GLU A 177 13.26 14.33 10.24
CA GLU A 177 14.38 13.42 10.49
C GLU A 177 14.24 12.11 9.73
N GLU A 178 13.06 11.51 9.74
CA GLU A 178 12.77 10.26 9.01
C GLU A 178 12.94 10.45 7.50
N ILE A 179 12.43 11.55 6.94
CA ILE A 179 12.63 11.90 5.51
C ILE A 179 14.12 12.10 5.19
N ALA A 180 14.88 12.76 6.07
CA ALA A 180 16.31 12.96 5.87
C ALA A 180 17.07 11.62 5.83
N LYS A 181 16.71 10.66 6.70
CA LYS A 181 17.28 9.30 6.68
C LYS A 181 16.98 8.56 5.37
N LEU A 182 15.72 8.61 4.91
CA LEU A 182 15.33 7.96 3.64
C LEU A 182 16.09 8.55 2.44
N LYS A 183 16.26 9.88 2.40
CA LYS A 183 17.05 10.54 1.35
C LYS A 183 18.52 10.13 1.39
N ALA A 184 19.12 10.05 2.58
CA ALA A 184 20.50 9.58 2.72
C ALA A 184 20.68 8.14 2.20
N PHE A 185 19.73 7.24 2.45
CA PHE A 185 19.78 5.88 1.91
C PHE A 185 19.67 5.84 0.38
N ALA A 186 18.86 6.72 -0.21
CA ALA A 186 18.76 6.83 -1.67
C ALA A 186 20.05 7.36 -2.32
N GLU A 187 20.83 8.20 -1.60
CA GLU A 187 22.11 8.73 -2.08
C GLU A 187 23.27 7.72 -1.95
N GLU A 188 23.14 6.69 -1.09
CA GLU A 188 24.13 5.63 -0.91
C GLU A 188 24.05 4.54 -2.01
N ALA A 189 22.97 4.52 -2.86
CA ALA A 189 22.68 3.52 -3.88
C ALA A 189 23.30 3.90 -5.23
#